data_f57b244ddfb37cc02ae588ac1942ac8d
#
_entry.id   f57b244ddfb37cc02ae588ac1942ac8d
#
_cell.length_a   1.000
_cell.length_b   1.000
_cell.length_c   1.000
_cell.angle_alpha   90.00
_cell.angle_beta   90.00
_cell.angle_gamma   90.00
#
_symmetry.space_group_name_H-M   'P 1'
#
loop_
_entity.id
_entity.type
_entity.pdbx_description
1 polymer ?
#
loop_
_entity_poly.entity_id
_entity_poly.type
_entity_poly.pdbx_seq_one_letter_code
_entity_poly.pdbx_strand_id
1 'polypeptide(L)'
;MDFLDLDELCRILAKIVNGMNTHEERVSLLLEMIAFAVIDGKLHERESIFLSIVAQQLGIERDEYLDLFHRESDPLPIKSEFQRIQQFYRLALLMYVDGECHDKEEVAIQQIAIDMGLNPAVTKRILAMMRESESKIIPPDLILQAFKEQHN
;
A
#
# COMPACT_ATOMS: atom_id res chain seq x y z
N MET A 1 10.42 7.73 -19.27
CA MET A 1 9.31 7.68 -18.31
C MET A 1 9.54 6.57 -17.31
N ASP A 2 9.71 6.96 -16.08
CA ASP A 2 10.18 6.04 -15.06
C ASP A 2 9.02 5.39 -14.33
N PHE A 3 8.68 4.20 -14.78
CA PHE A 3 7.74 3.36 -14.08
C PHE A 3 8.48 2.56 -13.01
N LEU A 4 7.75 2.14 -12.01
CA LEU A 4 8.30 1.22 -11.02
C LEU A 4 8.79 -0.05 -11.72
N ASP A 5 9.99 -0.47 -11.35
CA ASP A 5 10.53 -1.75 -11.79
C ASP A 5 9.77 -2.86 -11.05
N LEU A 6 9.06 -3.70 -11.81
CA LEU A 6 8.24 -4.75 -11.24
C LEU A 6 9.05 -5.78 -10.47
N ASP A 7 10.28 -6.07 -10.92
CA ASP A 7 11.15 -7.02 -10.21
C ASP A 7 11.58 -6.47 -8.86
N GLU A 8 11.95 -5.20 -8.80
CA GLU A 8 12.29 -4.52 -7.55
C GLU A 8 11.08 -4.46 -6.63
N LEU A 9 9.92 -4.14 -7.20
CA LEU A 9 8.66 -4.09 -6.46
C LEU A 9 8.32 -5.44 -5.86
N CYS A 10 8.47 -6.53 -6.60
CA CYS A 10 8.24 -7.89 -6.10
C CYS A 10 9.15 -8.20 -4.92
N ARG A 11 10.43 -7.83 -5.00
CA ARG A 11 11.38 -8.06 -3.91
C ARG A 11 11.00 -7.29 -2.65
N ILE A 12 10.59 -6.03 -2.81
CA ILE A 12 10.18 -5.19 -1.68
C ILE A 12 8.91 -5.75 -1.04
N LEU A 13 7.91 -6.09 -1.85
CA LEU A 13 6.66 -6.65 -1.36
C LEU A 13 6.88 -7.98 -0.63
N ALA A 14 7.79 -8.81 -1.13
CA ALA A 14 8.11 -10.07 -0.46
C ALA A 14 8.65 -9.83 0.96
N LYS A 15 9.42 -8.77 1.16
CA LYS A 15 9.96 -8.43 2.47
C LYS A 15 8.89 -7.92 3.43
N ILE A 16 7.93 -7.16 2.94
CA ILE A 16 6.91 -6.52 3.80
C ILE A 16 5.70 -7.41 4.06
N VAL A 17 5.59 -8.54 3.36
CA VAL A 17 4.48 -9.49 3.56
C VAL A 17 4.81 -10.55 4.61
N ASN A 18 6.08 -10.74 4.90
CA ASN A 18 6.51 -11.70 5.92
C ASN A 18 5.90 -11.37 7.29
N GLY A 19 5.28 -12.37 7.92
CA GLY A 19 4.67 -12.21 9.23
C GLY A 19 3.19 -11.87 9.22
N MET A 20 2.56 -11.88 8.07
CA MET A 20 1.11 -11.74 7.97
C MET A 20 0.42 -12.94 8.59
N ASN A 21 -0.57 -12.68 9.43
CA ASN A 21 -1.12 -13.67 10.36
C ASN A 21 -2.17 -14.58 9.75
N THR A 22 -3.42 -14.12 9.67
CA THR A 22 -4.52 -14.98 9.23
C THR A 22 -4.90 -14.68 7.78
N HIS A 23 -5.58 -15.64 7.18
CA HIS A 23 -6.13 -15.45 5.82
C HIS A 23 -7.10 -14.27 5.78
N GLU A 24 -7.96 -14.15 6.79
CA GLU A 24 -8.92 -13.04 6.87
C GLU A 24 -8.23 -11.69 6.95
N GLU A 25 -7.15 -11.59 7.71
CA GLU A 25 -6.37 -10.36 7.81
C GLU A 25 -5.74 -10.00 6.48
N ARG A 26 -5.18 -10.99 5.78
CA ARG A 26 -4.58 -10.77 4.47
C ARG A 26 -5.61 -10.34 3.43
N VAL A 27 -6.78 -10.98 3.44
CA VAL A 27 -7.89 -10.59 2.56
C VAL A 27 -8.34 -9.16 2.87
N SER A 28 -8.44 -8.80 4.14
CA SER A 28 -8.82 -7.44 4.55
C SER A 28 -7.85 -6.40 4.01
N LEU A 29 -6.54 -6.66 4.09
CA LEU A 29 -5.52 -5.75 3.57
C LEU A 29 -5.68 -5.54 2.07
N LEU A 30 -5.90 -6.62 1.34
CA LEU A 30 -6.06 -6.55 -0.11
C LEU A 30 -7.36 -5.85 -0.51
N LEU A 31 -8.45 -6.10 0.22
CA LEU A 31 -9.73 -5.39 -0.02
C LEU A 31 -9.57 -3.88 0.14
N GLU A 32 -8.84 -3.44 1.16
CA GLU A 32 -8.58 -2.03 1.36
C GLU A 32 -7.80 -1.44 0.19
N MET A 33 -6.80 -2.18 -0.30
CA MET A 33 -6.01 -1.74 -1.44
C MET A 33 -6.86 -1.64 -2.71
N ILE A 34 -7.73 -2.61 -2.95
CA ILE A 34 -8.64 -2.59 -4.11
C ILE A 34 -9.57 -1.38 -4.02
N ALA A 35 -10.19 -1.15 -2.86
CA ALA A 35 -11.07 -0.01 -2.65
C ALA A 35 -10.35 1.32 -2.90
N PHE A 36 -9.10 1.41 -2.46
CA PHE A 36 -8.27 2.59 -2.68
C PHE A 36 -7.96 2.78 -4.17
N ALA A 37 -7.63 1.70 -4.87
CA ALA A 37 -7.26 1.77 -6.29
C ALA A 37 -8.41 2.25 -7.17
N VAL A 38 -9.66 1.96 -6.81
CA VAL A 38 -10.83 2.34 -7.61
C VAL A 38 -11.52 3.60 -7.10
N ILE A 39 -10.88 4.36 -6.23
CA ILE A 39 -11.51 5.51 -5.57
C ILE A 39 -11.91 6.61 -6.57
N ASP A 40 -11.21 6.71 -7.69
CA ASP A 40 -11.53 7.65 -8.76
C ASP A 40 -12.49 7.06 -9.80
N GLY A 41 -12.98 5.85 -9.57
CA GLY A 41 -13.91 5.14 -10.45
C GLY A 41 -13.26 4.32 -11.54
N LYS A 42 -11.93 4.26 -11.59
CA LYS A 42 -11.20 3.53 -12.63
C LYS A 42 -10.05 2.72 -12.02
N LEU A 43 -9.91 1.48 -12.50
CA LEU A 43 -8.74 0.66 -12.19
C LEU A 43 -7.79 0.72 -13.39
N HIS A 44 -6.62 1.32 -13.17
CA HIS A 44 -5.61 1.42 -14.21
C HIS A 44 -4.82 0.11 -14.35
N GLU A 45 -4.27 -0.13 -15.56
CA GLU A 45 -3.58 -1.38 -15.86
C GLU A 45 -2.44 -1.67 -14.89
N ARG A 46 -1.61 -0.69 -14.60
CA ARG A 46 -0.47 -0.89 -13.69
C ARG A 46 -0.92 -1.15 -12.24
N GLU A 47 -2.01 -0.53 -11.83
CA GLU A 47 -2.61 -0.82 -10.53
C GLU A 47 -3.12 -2.25 -10.47
N SER A 48 -3.76 -2.72 -11.54
CA SER A 48 -4.23 -4.11 -11.63
C SER A 48 -3.08 -5.11 -11.53
N ILE A 49 -1.98 -4.84 -12.23
CA ILE A 49 -0.78 -5.67 -12.17
C ILE A 49 -0.21 -5.69 -10.73
N PHE A 50 -0.10 -4.52 -10.13
CA PHE A 50 0.40 -4.38 -8.76
C PHE A 50 -0.46 -5.17 -7.77
N LEU A 51 -1.78 -5.02 -7.83
CA LEU A 51 -2.70 -5.74 -6.96
C LEU A 51 -2.58 -7.25 -7.13
N SER A 52 -2.42 -7.71 -8.36
CA SER A 52 -2.21 -9.12 -8.65
C SER A 52 -0.93 -9.65 -8.00
N ILE A 53 0.14 -8.87 -8.04
CA ILE A 53 1.41 -9.23 -7.39
C ILE A 53 1.23 -9.32 -5.88
N VAL A 54 0.55 -8.34 -5.28
CA VAL A 54 0.28 -8.36 -3.84
C VAL A 54 -0.57 -9.57 -3.45
N ALA A 55 -1.60 -9.88 -4.23
CA ALA A 55 -2.45 -11.04 -3.98
C ALA A 55 -1.62 -12.32 -3.94
N GLN A 56 -0.72 -12.49 -4.91
CA GLN A 56 0.20 -13.62 -4.94
C GLN A 56 1.09 -13.68 -3.71
N GLN A 57 1.66 -12.55 -3.33
CA GLN A 57 2.52 -12.47 -2.15
C GLN A 57 1.77 -12.79 -0.86
N LEU A 58 0.50 -12.41 -0.79
CA LEU A 58 -0.36 -12.70 0.36
C LEU A 58 -0.92 -14.13 0.35
N GLY A 59 -0.64 -14.92 -0.70
CA GLY A 59 -1.13 -16.29 -0.81
C GLY A 59 -2.62 -16.36 -1.10
N ILE A 60 -3.18 -15.35 -1.74
CA ILE A 60 -4.59 -15.32 -2.14
C ILE A 60 -4.70 -15.87 -3.56
N GLU A 61 -5.50 -16.91 -3.73
CA GLU A 61 -5.68 -17.56 -5.03
C GLU A 61 -6.42 -16.65 -6.00
N ARG A 62 -6.19 -16.88 -7.30
CA ARG A 62 -6.74 -16.06 -8.36
C ARG A 62 -8.26 -15.91 -8.29
N ASP A 63 -8.98 -17.00 -8.08
CA ASP A 63 -10.44 -16.97 -8.04
C ASP A 63 -10.96 -16.11 -6.89
N GLU A 64 -10.36 -16.24 -5.73
CA GLU A 64 -10.68 -15.41 -4.58
C GLU A 64 -10.35 -13.94 -4.85
N TYR A 65 -9.17 -13.69 -5.42
CA TYR A 65 -8.75 -12.34 -5.77
C TYR A 65 -9.76 -11.65 -6.70
N LEU A 66 -10.20 -12.34 -7.74
CA LEU A 66 -11.19 -11.79 -8.66
C LEU A 66 -12.53 -11.50 -7.98
N ASP A 67 -12.92 -12.36 -7.05
CA ASP A 67 -14.16 -12.19 -6.29
C ASP A 67 -14.11 -10.95 -5.39
N LEU A 68 -12.93 -10.56 -4.92
CA LEU A 68 -12.78 -9.41 -4.03
C LEU A 68 -13.20 -8.10 -4.67
N PHE A 69 -13.16 -7.99 -6.01
CA PHE A 69 -13.60 -6.78 -6.70
C PHE A 69 -15.10 -6.54 -6.59
N HIS A 70 -15.86 -7.55 -6.18
CA HIS A 70 -17.31 -7.46 -6.00
C HIS A 70 -17.74 -7.34 -4.54
N ARG A 71 -16.76 -7.22 -3.63
CA ARG A 71 -17.02 -7.13 -2.19
C ARG A 71 -16.75 -5.72 -1.70
N GLU A 72 -17.51 -5.29 -0.69
CA GLU A 72 -17.26 -4.03 -0.03
C GLU A 72 -16.09 -4.17 0.95
N SER A 73 -15.29 -3.12 1.05
CA SER A 73 -14.18 -3.10 1.99
C SER A 73 -14.67 -2.67 3.37
N ASP A 74 -14.45 -3.54 4.35
CA ASP A 74 -14.68 -3.22 5.77
C ASP A 74 -13.41 -3.67 6.49
N PRO A 75 -12.36 -2.82 6.49
CA PRO A 75 -11.05 -3.23 6.94
C PRO A 75 -11.02 -3.65 8.41
N LEU A 76 -10.40 -4.78 8.68
CA LEU A 76 -10.12 -5.21 10.04
C LEU A 76 -9.04 -4.32 10.65
N PRO A 77 -9.14 -4.01 11.95
CA PRO A 77 -8.10 -3.24 12.60
C PRO A 77 -6.74 -3.94 12.54
N ILE A 78 -5.71 -3.18 12.21
CA ILE A 78 -4.33 -3.68 12.18
C ILE A 78 -3.71 -3.36 13.54
N LYS A 79 -3.40 -4.39 14.32
CA LYS A 79 -2.97 -4.24 15.72
C LYS A 79 -1.55 -3.73 15.89
N SER A 80 -0.65 -4.16 15.02
CA SER A 80 0.77 -3.81 15.11
C SER A 80 1.05 -2.50 14.38
N GLU A 81 1.75 -1.57 15.03
CA GLU A 81 2.19 -0.34 14.36
C GLU A 81 3.08 -0.65 13.17
N PHE A 82 3.96 -1.64 13.30
CA PHE A 82 4.83 -2.08 12.22
C PHE A 82 3.99 -2.50 10.99
N GLN A 83 2.94 -3.29 11.22
CA GLN A 83 2.07 -3.72 10.13
C GLN A 83 1.23 -2.57 9.55
N ARG A 84 0.84 -1.59 10.38
CA ARG A 84 0.15 -0.40 9.88
C ARG A 84 1.06 0.42 8.97
N ILE A 85 2.32 0.58 9.34
CA ILE A 85 3.32 1.27 8.51
C ILE A 85 3.50 0.53 7.19
N GLN A 86 3.57 -0.80 7.23
CA GLN A 86 3.69 -1.60 6.02
C GLN A 86 2.48 -1.44 5.10
N GLN A 87 1.29 -1.42 5.65
CA GLN A 87 0.07 -1.23 4.86
C GLN A 87 0.04 0.18 4.24
N PHE A 88 0.41 1.19 5.00
CA PHE A 88 0.54 2.54 4.47
C PHE A 88 1.50 2.57 3.28
N TYR A 89 2.63 1.90 3.40
CA TYR A 89 3.62 1.84 2.33
C TYR A 89 3.07 1.14 1.08
N ARG A 90 2.32 0.03 1.26
CA ARG A 90 1.68 -0.65 0.13
C ARG A 90 0.71 0.26 -0.60
N LEU A 91 -0.11 1.01 0.15
CA LEU A 91 -1.06 1.96 -0.43
C LEU A 91 -0.33 3.09 -1.17
N ALA A 92 0.77 3.57 -0.61
CA ALA A 92 1.58 4.61 -1.26
C ALA A 92 2.21 4.09 -2.56
N LEU A 93 2.73 2.87 -2.56
CA LEU A 93 3.26 2.26 -3.78
C LEU A 93 2.18 2.12 -4.85
N LEU A 94 1.00 1.67 -4.44
CA LEU A 94 -0.14 1.54 -5.34
C LEU A 94 -0.51 2.89 -5.96
N MET A 95 -0.50 3.95 -5.16
CA MET A 95 -0.82 5.29 -5.61
C MET A 95 0.14 5.80 -6.69
N TYR A 96 1.41 5.44 -6.59
CA TYR A 96 2.43 5.92 -7.52
C TYR A 96 2.78 4.93 -8.65
N VAL A 97 2.13 3.76 -8.68
CA VAL A 97 2.55 2.68 -9.59
C VAL A 97 2.41 3.03 -11.07
N ASP A 98 1.47 3.90 -11.42
CA ASP A 98 1.29 4.37 -12.80
C ASP A 98 2.10 5.64 -13.11
N GLY A 99 2.86 6.14 -12.15
CA GLY A 99 3.67 7.34 -12.32
C GLY A 99 2.91 8.64 -12.07
N GLU A 100 1.61 8.57 -11.87
CA GLU A 100 0.76 9.73 -11.61
C GLU A 100 0.08 9.60 -10.25
N CYS A 101 -0.04 10.73 -9.55
CA CYS A 101 -0.76 10.79 -8.27
C CYS A 101 -2.00 11.66 -8.48
N HIS A 102 -3.15 11.09 -8.20
CA HIS A 102 -4.42 11.81 -8.31
C HIS A 102 -4.79 12.43 -6.96
N ASP A 103 -5.37 13.64 -6.99
CA ASP A 103 -5.70 14.39 -5.78
C ASP A 103 -6.60 13.59 -4.82
N LYS A 104 -7.57 12.85 -5.35
CA LYS A 104 -8.46 12.04 -4.53
C LYS A 104 -7.71 10.95 -3.78
N GLU A 105 -6.74 10.32 -4.45
CA GLU A 105 -5.93 9.29 -3.84
C GLU A 105 -5.02 9.86 -2.74
N GLU A 106 -4.43 11.02 -2.98
CA GLU A 106 -3.57 11.66 -1.99
C GLU A 106 -4.34 12.05 -0.73
N VAL A 107 -5.54 12.60 -0.88
CA VAL A 107 -6.40 12.91 0.26
C VAL A 107 -6.81 11.64 0.99
N ALA A 108 -7.17 10.60 0.24
CA ALA A 108 -7.62 9.34 0.82
C ALA A 108 -6.51 8.65 1.62
N ILE A 109 -5.28 8.60 1.08
CA ILE A 109 -4.19 7.91 1.78
C ILE A 109 -3.81 8.64 3.07
N GLN A 110 -3.86 9.96 3.07
CA GLN A 110 -3.60 10.73 4.29
C GLN A 110 -4.67 10.47 5.34
N GLN A 111 -5.93 10.37 4.94
CA GLN A 111 -7.01 10.06 5.85
C GLN A 111 -6.89 8.64 6.41
N ILE A 112 -6.55 7.68 5.56
CA ILE A 112 -6.32 6.30 5.99
C ILE A 112 -5.20 6.24 7.02
N ALA A 113 -4.12 6.97 6.78
CA ALA A 113 -2.99 7.01 7.71
C ALA A 113 -3.39 7.60 9.07
N ILE A 114 -4.19 8.66 9.07
CA ILE A 114 -4.72 9.24 10.30
C ILE A 114 -5.60 8.23 11.04
N ASP A 115 -6.49 7.56 10.33
CA ASP A 115 -7.40 6.56 10.91
C ASP A 115 -6.64 5.38 11.52
N MET A 116 -5.48 5.04 10.94
CA MET A 116 -4.59 4.02 11.50
C MET A 116 -3.75 4.50 12.68
N GLY A 117 -3.82 5.79 13.01
CA GLY A 117 -3.05 6.36 14.11
C GLY A 117 -1.60 6.66 13.78
N LEU A 118 -1.25 6.75 12.51
CA LEU A 118 0.10 7.12 12.09
C LEU A 118 0.29 8.63 12.16
N ASN A 119 1.51 9.06 12.47
CA ASN A 119 1.83 10.48 12.58
C ASN A 119 1.68 11.19 11.23
N PRO A 120 0.78 12.19 11.11
CA PRO A 120 0.54 12.86 9.83
C PRO A 120 1.77 13.58 9.25
N ALA A 121 2.61 14.13 10.10
CA ALA A 121 3.83 14.82 9.64
C ALA A 121 4.79 13.82 8.98
N VAL A 122 4.91 12.62 9.55
CA VAL A 122 5.77 11.58 9.01
C VAL A 122 5.21 11.04 7.70
N THR A 123 3.90 10.77 7.65
CA THR A 123 3.29 10.26 6.43
C THR A 123 3.42 11.24 5.27
N LYS A 124 3.23 12.53 5.53
CA LYS A 124 3.43 13.57 4.50
C LYS A 124 4.87 13.61 4.00
N ARG A 125 5.82 13.49 4.92
CA ARG A 125 7.25 13.46 4.57
C ARG A 125 7.59 12.28 3.68
N ILE A 126 7.06 11.10 4.02
CA ILE A 126 7.30 9.89 3.23
C ILE A 126 6.70 10.01 1.83
N LEU A 127 5.47 10.51 1.73
CA LEU A 127 4.83 10.71 0.43
C LEU A 127 5.61 11.69 -0.44
N ALA A 128 6.13 12.77 0.16
CA ALA A 128 6.95 13.73 -0.57
C ALA A 128 8.26 13.09 -1.06
N MET A 129 8.92 12.29 -0.22
CA MET A 129 10.13 11.59 -0.59
C MET A 129 9.90 10.63 -1.75
N MET A 130 8.77 9.89 -1.71
CA MET A 130 8.41 8.97 -2.81
C MET A 130 8.13 9.73 -4.10
N ARG A 131 7.41 10.84 -4.00
CA ARG A 131 7.08 11.67 -5.17
C ARG A 131 8.33 12.20 -5.86
N GLU A 132 9.32 12.60 -5.09
CA GLU A 132 10.58 13.17 -5.59
C GLU A 132 11.56 12.11 -6.09
N SER A 133 11.41 10.86 -5.69
CA SER A 133 12.25 9.77 -6.14
C SER A 133 11.89 9.37 -7.56
N GLU A 134 12.90 9.10 -8.39
CA GLU A 134 12.68 8.65 -9.77
C GLU A 134 11.92 7.34 -9.82
N SER A 135 12.26 6.40 -8.95
CA SER A 135 11.62 5.08 -8.92
C SER A 135 10.31 5.07 -8.15
N LYS A 136 9.98 6.12 -7.40
CA LYS A 136 8.87 6.19 -6.45
C LYS A 136 8.99 5.18 -5.31
N ILE A 137 10.12 4.51 -5.20
CA ILE A 137 10.38 3.52 -4.15
C ILE A 137 11.36 4.10 -3.14
N ILE A 138 11.03 3.95 -1.85
CA ILE A 138 11.95 4.26 -0.76
C ILE A 138 12.25 2.94 -0.05
N PRO A 139 13.50 2.69 0.34
CA PRO A 139 13.80 1.49 1.11
C PRO A 139 12.92 1.40 2.37
N PRO A 140 12.33 0.24 2.65
CA PRO A 140 11.47 0.08 3.83
C PRO A 140 12.14 0.47 5.14
N ASP A 141 13.44 0.29 5.25
CA ASP A 141 14.19 0.66 6.45
C ASP A 141 14.15 2.16 6.73
N LEU A 142 14.20 2.99 5.69
CA LEU A 142 14.08 4.44 5.85
C LEU A 142 12.70 4.85 6.35
N ILE A 143 11.67 4.15 5.89
CA ILE A 143 10.30 4.42 6.33
C ILE A 143 10.15 4.10 7.82
N LEU A 144 10.62 2.93 8.22
CA LEU A 144 10.58 2.53 9.64
C LEU A 144 11.37 3.50 10.51
N GLN A 145 12.53 3.93 10.04
CA GLN A 145 13.36 4.89 10.77
C GLN A 145 12.65 6.22 10.94
N ALA A 146 11.96 6.71 9.90
CA ALA A 146 11.23 7.97 9.98
C ALA A 146 10.15 7.94 11.05
N PHE A 147 9.42 6.82 11.18
CA PHE A 147 8.42 6.67 12.23
C PHE A 147 9.04 6.52 13.62
N LYS A 148 10.17 5.83 13.72
CA LYS A 148 10.89 5.68 14.99
C LYS A 148 11.40 7.01 15.54
N GLU A 149 11.88 7.88 14.67
CA GLU A 149 12.39 9.21 15.08
C GLU A 149 11.31 10.04 15.77
N GLN A 150 10.05 9.81 15.47
CA GLN A 150 8.93 10.53 16.09
C GLN A 150 8.63 10.04 17.50
N HIS A 151 9.10 8.86 17.89
CA HIS A 151 8.87 8.30 19.22
C HIS A 151 10.02 8.58 20.20
N ASN A 152 11.07 9.21 19.72
CA ASN A 152 12.24 9.54 20.53
C ASN A 152 12.23 10.99 21.01
#